data_49da123c051cbe747a93b6cd6f964d6a
#
_entry.id   49da123c051cbe747a93b6cd6f964d6a
#
_cell.length_a   1.000
_cell.length_b   1.000
_cell.length_c   1.000
_cell.angle_alpha   90.00
_cell.angle_beta   90.00
_cell.angle_gamma   90.00
#
_symmetry.space_group_name_H-M   'P 1'
#
loop_
_entity.id
_entity.type
_entity.pdbx_description
1 polymer ?
#
loop_
_entity_poly.entity_id
_entity_poly.type
_entity_poly.pdbx_seq_one_letter_code
_entity_poly.pdbx_strand_id
1 'polypeptide(L)'
;MGPQPNIEEVLKRAWLQAGNTAKAQPQLLLCILPNTGTPLYAEIKRVSDTVIGVASQCVQSRHAMQPKKQYCANVCLKINVKLGGMNSFLNPTHIPFITERPTILMGADVTHPGPGKFINFFHEFSFHHVSYL
;
A
#
# COMPACT_ATOMS: atom_id res chain seq x y z
N MET A 1 -15.21 -26.41 12.33
CA MET A 1 -14.45 -25.23 11.87
C MET A 1 -13.93 -24.53 13.13
N GLY A 2 -12.62 -24.46 13.32
CA GLY A 2 -12.03 -23.70 14.42
C GLY A 2 -12.28 -22.20 14.23
N PRO A 3 -12.21 -21.40 15.32
CA PRO A 3 -12.38 -19.95 15.23
C PRO A 3 -11.36 -19.38 14.25
N GLN A 4 -11.82 -18.52 13.34
CA GLN A 4 -10.96 -17.81 12.42
C GLN A 4 -9.95 -16.97 13.23
N PRO A 5 -8.66 -17.01 12.91
CA PRO A 5 -7.69 -16.23 13.65
C PRO A 5 -8.03 -14.74 13.55
N ASN A 6 -7.99 -14.05 14.67
CA ASN A 6 -8.17 -12.60 14.70
C ASN A 6 -6.98 -11.94 13.96
N ILE A 7 -7.26 -11.41 12.79
CA ILE A 7 -6.25 -10.81 11.90
C ILE A 7 -5.51 -9.68 12.61
N GLU A 8 -6.21 -8.89 13.40
CA GLU A 8 -5.61 -7.79 14.15
C GLU A 8 -4.56 -8.30 15.14
N GLU A 9 -4.87 -9.33 15.91
CA GLU A 9 -3.92 -9.92 16.86
C GLU A 9 -2.71 -10.55 16.15
N VAL A 10 -2.95 -11.24 15.04
CA VAL A 10 -1.87 -11.87 14.25
C VAL A 10 -0.91 -10.82 13.71
N LEU A 11 -1.41 -9.75 13.11
CA LEU A 11 -0.57 -8.69 12.55
C LEU A 11 0.18 -7.90 13.63
N LYS A 12 -0.48 -7.55 14.73
CA LYS A 12 0.16 -6.89 15.87
C LYS A 12 1.28 -7.74 16.45
N ARG A 13 1.04 -9.03 16.67
CA ARG A 13 2.05 -9.96 17.20
C ARG A 13 3.24 -10.07 16.24
N ALA A 14 3.00 -10.26 14.96
CA ALA A 14 4.06 -10.35 13.95
C ALA A 14 4.92 -9.08 13.90
N TRP A 15 4.26 -7.90 13.92
CA TRP A 15 4.94 -6.61 13.91
C TRP A 15 5.80 -6.41 15.16
N LEU A 16 5.25 -6.67 16.35
CA LEU A 16 5.98 -6.56 17.62
C LEU A 16 7.15 -7.55 17.69
N GLN A 17 6.93 -8.80 17.28
CA GLN A 17 7.97 -9.83 17.28
C GLN A 17 9.12 -9.44 16.34
N ALA A 18 8.83 -8.98 15.14
CA ALA A 18 9.84 -8.52 14.19
C ALA A 18 10.63 -7.32 14.75
N GLY A 19 9.93 -6.33 15.33
CA GLY A 19 10.55 -5.17 15.95
C GLY A 19 11.47 -5.53 17.10
N ASN A 20 11.02 -6.40 18.00
CA ASN A 20 11.82 -6.88 19.13
C ASN A 20 13.07 -7.65 18.69
N THR A 21 12.93 -8.49 17.65
CA THR A 21 14.04 -9.29 17.11
C THR A 21 15.09 -8.42 16.43
N ALA A 22 14.63 -7.47 15.61
CA ALA A 22 15.51 -6.58 14.85
C ALA A 22 16.01 -5.37 15.68
N LYS A 23 15.44 -5.13 16.86
CA LYS A 23 15.63 -3.91 17.67
C LYS A 23 15.40 -2.63 16.84
N ALA A 24 14.49 -2.70 15.90
CA ALA A 24 14.12 -1.62 14.99
C ALA A 24 12.66 -1.75 14.61
N GLN A 25 12.01 -0.62 14.33
CA GLN A 25 10.60 -0.62 13.93
C GLN A 25 10.44 -1.14 12.50
N PRO A 26 9.60 -2.17 12.26
CA PRO A 26 9.31 -2.64 10.89
C PRO A 26 8.65 -1.53 10.07
N GLN A 27 9.15 -1.29 8.87
CA GLN A 27 8.67 -0.23 7.98
C GLN A 27 7.60 -0.71 7.00
N LEU A 28 7.50 -2.02 6.78
CA LEU A 28 6.57 -2.62 5.84
C LEU A 28 6.12 -4.00 6.32
N LEU A 29 4.83 -4.29 6.13
CA LEU A 29 4.26 -5.63 6.27
C LEU A 29 4.04 -6.23 4.88
N LEU A 30 4.74 -7.33 4.56
CA LEU A 30 4.47 -8.11 3.35
C LEU A 30 3.55 -9.28 3.70
N CYS A 31 2.30 -9.24 3.21
CA CYS A 31 1.28 -10.24 3.51
C CYS A 31 1.07 -11.16 2.30
N ILE A 32 1.25 -12.47 2.49
CA ILE A 32 1.00 -13.47 1.45
C ILE A 32 -0.40 -14.05 1.67
N LEU A 33 -1.31 -13.79 0.72
CA LEU A 33 -2.70 -14.19 0.80
C LEU A 33 -2.93 -15.53 0.08
N PRO A 34 -3.69 -16.47 0.66
CA PRO A 34 -3.96 -17.76 0.03
C PRO A 34 -4.77 -17.61 -1.26
N ASN A 35 -5.73 -16.68 -1.29
CA ASN A 35 -6.67 -16.46 -2.39
C ASN A 35 -7.01 -14.97 -2.54
N THR A 36 -7.86 -14.66 -3.53
CA THR A 36 -8.37 -13.31 -3.83
C THR A 36 -9.51 -12.85 -2.91
N GLY A 37 -9.62 -13.39 -1.71
CA GLY A 37 -10.68 -13.07 -0.75
C GLY A 37 -10.67 -11.60 -0.34
N THR A 38 -11.66 -10.84 -0.80
CA THR A 38 -11.81 -9.40 -0.51
C THR A 38 -11.88 -9.09 0.98
N PRO A 39 -12.58 -9.87 1.86
CA PRO A 39 -12.68 -9.55 3.28
C PRO A 39 -11.33 -9.59 4.01
N LEU A 40 -10.50 -10.60 3.73
CA LEU A 40 -9.19 -10.74 4.36
C LEU A 40 -8.26 -9.58 3.96
N TYR A 41 -8.26 -9.22 2.67
CA TYR A 41 -7.47 -8.10 2.17
C TYR A 41 -7.90 -6.79 2.84
N ALA A 42 -9.21 -6.51 2.90
CA ALA A 42 -9.76 -5.31 3.50
C ALA A 42 -9.38 -5.20 4.98
N GLU A 43 -9.47 -6.31 5.73
CA GLU A 43 -9.13 -6.31 7.15
C GLU A 43 -7.63 -6.12 7.39
N ILE A 44 -6.75 -6.73 6.58
CA ILE A 44 -5.30 -6.47 6.64
C ILE A 44 -5.02 -4.99 6.40
N LYS A 45 -5.65 -4.38 5.41
CA LYS A 45 -5.50 -2.95 5.12
C LYS A 45 -5.96 -2.09 6.28
N ARG A 46 -7.17 -2.34 6.78
CA ARG A 46 -7.70 -1.62 7.93
C ARG A 46 -6.73 -1.67 9.11
N VAL A 47 -6.29 -2.86 9.49
CA VAL A 47 -5.41 -3.04 10.65
C VAL A 47 -4.05 -2.39 10.43
N SER A 48 -3.45 -2.59 9.27
CA SER A 48 -2.13 -2.01 8.96
C SER A 48 -2.16 -0.49 8.97
N ASP A 49 -3.16 0.10 8.33
CA ASP A 49 -3.21 1.55 8.11
C ASP A 49 -3.77 2.31 9.33
N THR A 50 -4.78 1.74 10.04
CA THR A 50 -5.47 2.46 11.12
C THR A 50 -5.11 2.01 12.54
N VAL A 51 -4.61 0.80 12.73
CA VAL A 51 -4.31 0.24 14.06
C VAL A 51 -2.81 0.21 14.34
N ILE A 52 -2.01 -0.27 13.38
CA ILE A 52 -0.55 -0.39 13.53
C ILE A 52 0.14 0.88 13.01
N GLY A 53 -0.41 1.50 11.97
CA GLY A 53 0.18 2.68 11.33
C GLY A 53 1.41 2.34 10.48
N VAL A 54 1.42 1.17 9.82
CA VAL A 54 2.54 0.71 9.00
C VAL A 54 2.07 0.35 7.60
N ALA A 55 2.86 0.72 6.60
CA ALA A 55 2.56 0.37 5.21
C ALA A 55 2.47 -1.15 5.02
N SER A 56 1.52 -1.61 4.23
CA SER A 56 1.39 -3.04 3.91
C SER A 56 1.33 -3.30 2.41
N GLN A 57 1.93 -4.41 1.98
CA GLN A 57 1.85 -4.93 0.63
C GLN A 57 1.32 -6.35 0.67
N CYS A 58 0.20 -6.58 -0.01
CA CYS A 58 -0.36 -7.93 -0.17
C CYS A 58 0.04 -8.50 -1.52
N VAL A 59 0.39 -9.79 -1.51
CA VAL A 59 0.66 -10.60 -2.70
C VAL A 59 -0.10 -11.92 -2.57
N GLN A 60 -0.53 -12.49 -3.69
CA GLN A 60 -1.19 -13.79 -3.67
C GLN A 60 -0.16 -14.92 -3.62
N SER A 61 -0.46 -15.99 -2.89
CA SER A 61 0.41 -17.15 -2.74
C SER A 61 0.86 -17.75 -4.08
N ARG A 62 -0.04 -17.82 -5.06
CA ARG A 62 0.29 -18.30 -6.42
C ARG A 62 1.41 -17.49 -7.08
N HIS A 63 1.47 -16.19 -6.84
CA HIS A 63 2.52 -15.33 -7.39
C HIS A 63 3.79 -15.34 -6.55
N ALA A 64 3.68 -15.66 -5.26
CA ALA A 64 4.83 -15.85 -4.40
C ALA A 64 5.54 -17.18 -4.69
N MET A 65 4.76 -18.24 -4.99
CA MET A 65 5.32 -19.58 -5.31
C MET A 65 5.88 -19.67 -6.74
N GLN A 66 5.28 -18.95 -7.69
CA GLN A 66 5.72 -18.91 -9.08
C GLN A 66 5.90 -17.46 -9.55
N PRO A 67 6.96 -16.79 -9.09
CA PRO A 67 7.16 -15.38 -9.37
C PRO A 67 7.54 -15.14 -10.83
N LYS A 68 6.76 -14.29 -11.51
CA LYS A 68 7.10 -13.78 -12.84
C LYS A 68 7.88 -12.48 -12.70
N LYS A 69 8.92 -12.28 -13.49
CA LYS A 69 9.80 -11.09 -13.43
C LYS A 69 9.00 -9.77 -13.46
N GLN A 70 8.05 -9.66 -14.39
CA GLN A 70 7.21 -8.46 -14.50
C GLN A 70 6.34 -8.20 -13.26
N TYR A 71 5.78 -9.27 -12.67
CA TYR A 71 5.02 -9.13 -11.44
C TYR A 71 5.88 -8.64 -10.28
N CYS A 72 7.07 -9.22 -10.11
CA CYS A 72 8.02 -8.79 -9.08
C CYS A 72 8.43 -7.33 -9.27
N ALA A 73 8.75 -6.92 -10.50
CA ALA A 73 9.06 -5.54 -10.81
C ALA A 73 7.93 -4.59 -10.40
N ASN A 74 6.68 -4.92 -10.74
CA ASN A 74 5.51 -4.11 -10.37
C ASN A 74 5.29 -4.05 -8.85
N VAL A 75 5.55 -5.14 -8.14
CA VAL A 75 5.47 -5.16 -6.66
C VAL A 75 6.57 -4.30 -6.05
N CYS A 76 7.80 -4.36 -6.57
CA CYS A 76 8.92 -3.53 -6.11
C CYS A 76 8.62 -2.03 -6.27
N LEU A 77 8.04 -1.61 -7.40
CA LEU A 77 7.61 -0.22 -7.59
C LEU A 77 6.60 0.23 -6.54
N LYS A 78 5.62 -0.63 -6.20
CA LYS A 78 4.64 -0.34 -5.15
C LYS A 78 5.27 -0.25 -3.76
N ILE A 79 6.21 -1.13 -3.45
CA ILE A 79 6.93 -1.12 -2.18
C ILE A 79 7.79 0.14 -2.07
N ASN A 80 8.49 0.50 -3.14
CA ASN A 80 9.35 1.68 -3.18
C ASN A 80 8.56 2.95 -2.79
N VAL A 81 7.41 3.18 -3.41
CA VAL A 81 6.55 4.34 -3.09
C VAL A 81 6.05 4.29 -1.64
N LYS A 82 5.66 3.12 -1.13
CA LYS A 82 5.20 2.97 0.25
C LYS A 82 6.27 3.25 1.29
N LEU A 83 7.53 3.06 0.92
CA LEU A 83 8.69 3.38 1.74
C LEU A 83 9.22 4.81 1.51
N GLY A 84 8.49 5.64 0.77
CA GLY A 84 8.86 7.02 0.49
C GLY A 84 9.83 7.20 -0.68
N GLY A 85 10.08 6.13 -1.45
CA GLY A 85 10.94 6.20 -2.63
C GLY A 85 10.23 6.74 -3.86
N MET A 86 11.00 7.17 -4.83
CA MET A 86 10.54 7.70 -6.12
C MET A 86 10.83 6.69 -7.23
N ASN A 87 9.83 6.38 -8.06
CA ASN A 87 9.96 5.37 -9.13
C ASN A 87 10.51 5.93 -10.44
N SER A 88 10.32 7.22 -10.68
CA SER A 88 10.79 7.89 -11.88
C SER A 88 10.92 9.39 -11.66
N PHE A 89 11.82 10.02 -12.40
CA PHE A 89 11.95 11.47 -12.46
C PHE A 89 11.38 11.96 -13.80
N LEU A 90 10.66 13.08 -13.75
CA LEU A 90 10.21 13.74 -14.97
C LEU A 90 11.39 14.54 -15.55
N ASN A 91 11.62 14.39 -16.84
CA ASN A 91 12.54 15.28 -17.52
C ASN A 91 11.86 16.65 -17.71
N PRO A 92 12.44 17.74 -17.20
CA PRO A 92 11.87 19.09 -17.30
C PRO A 92 11.50 19.49 -18.75
N THR A 93 12.25 19.00 -19.74
CA THR A 93 11.97 19.30 -21.15
C THR A 93 10.68 18.68 -21.68
N HIS A 94 10.16 17.63 -21.02
CA HIS A 94 8.91 16.97 -21.42
C HIS A 94 7.67 17.68 -20.87
N ILE A 95 7.84 18.48 -19.83
CA ILE A 95 6.71 19.18 -19.19
C ILE A 95 7.15 20.61 -18.84
N PRO A 96 7.41 21.45 -19.85
CA PRO A 96 8.00 22.79 -19.66
C PRO A 96 7.15 23.70 -18.78
N PHE A 97 5.82 23.60 -18.84
CA PHE A 97 4.92 24.44 -18.06
C PHE A 97 5.05 24.26 -16.53
N ILE A 98 5.57 23.11 -16.07
CA ILE A 98 5.81 22.86 -14.64
C ILE A 98 7.08 23.59 -14.14
N THR A 99 8.08 23.75 -15.04
CA THR A 99 9.35 24.37 -14.70
C THR A 99 9.36 25.89 -14.90
N GLU A 100 8.43 26.43 -15.67
CA GLU A 100 8.33 27.86 -15.95
C GLU A 100 7.68 28.66 -14.83
N ARG A 101 6.82 28.02 -14.03
CA ARG A 101 6.03 28.69 -12.96
C ARG A 101 5.84 27.73 -11.78
N PRO A 102 5.73 28.26 -10.54
CA PRO A 102 5.30 27.45 -9.41
C PRO A 102 3.96 26.77 -9.72
N THR A 103 3.98 25.45 -9.76
CA THR A 103 2.83 24.64 -10.21
C THR A 103 2.45 23.61 -9.16
N ILE A 104 1.17 23.52 -8.84
CA ILE A 104 0.62 22.45 -8.01
C ILE A 104 -0.11 21.47 -8.90
N LEU A 105 0.33 20.22 -8.90
CA LEU A 105 -0.38 19.12 -9.56
C LEU A 105 -1.24 18.40 -8.52
N MET A 106 -2.54 18.33 -8.78
CA MET A 106 -3.49 17.58 -7.95
C MET A 106 -4.00 16.37 -8.72
N GLY A 107 -3.81 15.18 -8.15
CA GLY A 107 -4.44 13.95 -8.61
C GLY A 107 -5.60 13.60 -7.69
N ALA A 108 -6.74 13.24 -8.26
CA ALA A 108 -7.89 12.76 -7.51
C ALA A 108 -8.28 11.36 -7.99
N ASP A 109 -8.51 10.47 -7.06
CA ASP A 109 -9.05 9.14 -7.32
C ASP A 109 -10.25 8.87 -6.41
N VAL A 110 -11.17 8.05 -6.87
CA VAL A 110 -12.37 7.68 -6.12
C VAL A 110 -12.48 6.17 -6.01
N THR A 111 -12.77 5.70 -4.81
CA THR A 111 -13.04 4.29 -4.59
C THR A 111 -14.54 4.04 -4.61
N HIS A 112 -15.01 3.24 -5.55
CA HIS A 112 -16.40 2.81 -5.60
C HIS A 112 -16.59 1.52 -4.80
N PRO A 113 -17.59 1.42 -3.91
CA PRO A 113 -17.93 0.16 -3.28
C PRO A 113 -18.48 -0.81 -4.30
N GLY A 114 -18.25 -2.10 -4.06
CA GLY A 114 -18.84 -3.15 -4.88
C GLY A 114 -20.38 -3.11 -4.88
N PRO A 115 -21.04 -3.62 -5.93
CA PRO A 115 -22.50 -3.65 -6.03
C PRO A 115 -23.12 -4.29 -4.79
N GLY A 116 -24.16 -3.67 -4.21
CA GLY A 116 -24.92 -4.19 -3.08
C GLY A 116 -24.36 -3.84 -1.69
N LYS A 117 -23.32 -3.02 -1.58
CA LYS A 117 -22.86 -2.49 -0.28
C LYS A 117 -23.30 -1.04 -0.12
N PHE A 118 -24.06 -0.75 0.96
CA PHE A 118 -24.35 0.63 1.38
C PHE A 118 -23.05 1.32 1.78
N ILE A 119 -22.87 2.53 1.29
CA ILE A 119 -21.64 3.30 1.39
C ILE A 119 -21.74 4.31 2.51
N ASN A 120 -20.74 4.28 3.39
CA ASN A 120 -20.30 5.53 3.99
C ASN A 120 -19.29 6.13 3.00
N PHE A 121 -19.61 7.30 2.45
CA PHE A 121 -18.74 8.04 1.55
C PHE A 121 -17.48 8.46 2.29
N PHE A 122 -16.42 7.70 2.16
CA PHE A 122 -15.07 8.18 2.43
C PHE A 122 -14.44 8.54 1.08
N HIS A 123 -14.41 9.82 0.78
CA HIS A 123 -13.56 10.34 -0.28
C HIS A 123 -12.14 10.42 0.28
N GLU A 124 -11.29 9.52 -0.11
CA GLU A 124 -9.87 9.65 0.13
C GLU A 124 -9.29 10.53 -0.97
N PHE A 125 -8.98 11.78 -0.60
CA PHE A 125 -8.24 12.69 -1.48
C PHE A 125 -6.76 12.48 -1.22
N SER A 126 -6.04 11.95 -2.19
CA SER A 126 -4.59 11.89 -2.16
C SER A 126 -4.01 13.15 -2.80
N PHE A 127 -3.41 14.01 -1.98
CA PHE A 127 -2.69 15.19 -2.48
C PHE A 127 -1.22 14.82 -2.67
N HIS A 128 -0.75 14.91 -3.90
CA HIS A 128 0.67 14.81 -4.20
C HIS A 128 1.23 16.21 -4.39
N HIS A 129 2.02 16.66 -3.43
CA HIS A 129 2.76 17.91 -3.53
C HIS A 129 4.08 17.63 -4.24
N VAL A 130 4.28 18.24 -5.38
CA VAL A 130 5.57 18.26 -6.08
C VAL A 130 6.17 19.66 -5.88
N SER A 131 7.16 19.76 -5.00
CA SER A 131 7.95 20.99 -4.86
C SER A 131 9.14 20.92 -5.80
N TYR A 132 9.27 21.89 -6.67
CA TYR A 132 10.52 22.17 -7.38
C TYR A 132 11.17 23.41 -6.74
N LEU A 133 12.43 23.25 -6.37
CA LEU A 133 13.34 24.33 -6.04
C LEU A 133 13.93 24.90 -7.31
#